data_39b85fc026a8e565c299b31b34423a45
#
_entry.id   39b85fc026a8e565c299b31b34423a45
#
_cell.length_a   1.000
_cell.length_b   1.000
_cell.length_c   1.000
_cell.angle_alpha   90.00
_cell.angle_beta   90.00
_cell.angle_gamma   90.00
#
_symmetry.space_group_name_H-M   'P 1'
#
loop_
_entity.id
_entity.type
_entity.pdbx_description
1 polymer ?
#
loop_
_entity_poly.entity_id
_entity_poly.type
_entity_poly.pdbx_seq_one_letter_code
_entity_poly.pdbx_strand_id
1 'polypeptide(L)'
;SIVKAIKEVKADGKYRVVFTLEGGSADFPFTISDYHLTIFPAGTAEADWPKGLGTGPYILQSFEPGVRAIAKRNPNYWKEGRGHFDEVETLSIVDVNARTVALKTGQIDVMDRCELKTVHLLEKAPGIVVFPVTGTMHYTIPMRCDMAPFDNKDVRLGLKYAIDREELVNKILRGYGVVGNDHPIAASQRYYATELP
;
A
#
# COMPACT_ATOMS: atom_id res chain seq x y z
N SER A 1 -7.43 12.44 -14.19
CA SER A 1 -6.04 12.04 -14.48
C SER A 1 -5.08 12.79 -13.56
N ILE A 2 -4.16 12.10 -12.93
CA ILE A 2 -3.12 12.65 -12.05
C ILE A 2 -2.28 13.72 -12.77
N VAL A 3 -2.05 13.52 -14.07
CA VAL A 3 -1.21 14.37 -14.91
C VAL A 3 -1.98 15.49 -15.64
N LYS A 4 -3.27 15.67 -15.36
CA LYS A 4 -4.10 16.66 -16.07
C LYS A 4 -3.60 18.12 -15.94
N ALA A 5 -2.95 18.42 -14.81
CA ALA A 5 -2.40 19.76 -14.56
C ALA A 5 -1.09 20.05 -15.30
N ILE A 6 -0.49 19.07 -15.96
CA ILE A 6 0.78 19.23 -16.68
C ILE A 6 0.48 19.71 -18.09
N LYS A 7 0.95 20.92 -18.40
CA LYS A 7 0.87 21.52 -19.73
C LYS A 7 2.00 21.04 -20.64
N GLU A 8 3.20 20.91 -20.09
CA GLU A 8 4.40 20.56 -20.86
C GLU A 8 5.44 19.91 -19.95
N VAL A 9 6.21 18.99 -20.52
CA VAL A 9 7.41 18.39 -19.89
C VAL A 9 8.58 18.55 -20.84
N LYS A 10 9.66 19.17 -20.37
CA LYS A 10 10.89 19.40 -21.16
C LYS A 10 12.12 18.90 -20.44
N ALA A 11 13.05 18.34 -21.20
CA ALA A 11 14.42 18.13 -20.72
C ALA A 11 15.19 19.47 -20.79
N ASP A 12 15.90 19.80 -19.72
CA ASP A 12 16.82 20.93 -19.64
C ASP A 12 18.21 20.41 -19.23
N GLY A 13 19.01 20.08 -20.23
CA GLY A 13 20.29 19.40 -20.04
C GLY A 13 20.15 17.91 -19.66
N LYS A 14 21.21 17.35 -19.10
CA LYS A 14 21.31 15.90 -18.83
C LYS A 14 20.51 15.43 -17.61
N TYR A 15 20.33 16.29 -16.61
CA TYR A 15 19.85 15.90 -15.29
C TYR A 15 18.67 16.74 -14.78
N ARG A 16 18.09 17.58 -15.62
CA ARG A 16 16.96 18.44 -15.26
C ARG A 16 15.76 18.16 -16.14
N VAL A 17 14.61 18.02 -15.51
CA VAL A 17 13.30 17.94 -16.16
C VAL A 17 12.47 19.11 -15.69
N VAL A 18 11.89 19.86 -16.60
CA VAL A 18 11.04 21.02 -16.31
C VAL A 18 9.60 20.67 -16.62
N PHE A 19 8.74 20.80 -15.64
CA PHE A 19 7.30 20.67 -15.77
C PHE A 19 6.66 22.04 -15.78
N THR A 20 5.92 22.36 -16.85
CA THR A 20 5.06 23.54 -16.91
C THR A 20 3.64 23.11 -16.57
N LEU A 21 3.03 23.75 -15.59
CA LEU A 21 1.68 23.43 -15.12
C LEU A 21 0.68 24.44 -15.67
N GLU A 22 -0.59 24.05 -15.80
CA GLU A 22 -1.70 24.95 -16.16
C GLU A 22 -1.95 26.02 -15.09
N GLY A 23 -1.63 25.71 -13.83
CA GLY A 23 -1.73 26.63 -12.70
C GLY A 23 -0.76 26.23 -11.59
N GLY A 24 -0.52 27.12 -10.63
CA GLY A 24 0.35 26.85 -9.49
C GLY A 24 -0.19 25.69 -8.64
N SER A 25 0.69 24.76 -8.25
CA SER A 25 0.36 23.66 -7.35
C SER A 25 1.52 23.39 -6.40
N ALA A 26 1.30 23.62 -5.11
CA ALA A 26 2.27 23.31 -4.06
C ALA A 26 2.42 21.79 -3.85
N ASP A 27 1.40 21.02 -4.20
CA ASP A 27 1.35 19.57 -4.02
C ASP A 27 1.88 18.79 -5.23
N PHE A 28 2.31 19.49 -6.28
CA PHE A 28 2.77 18.84 -7.50
C PHE A 28 3.89 17.78 -7.28
N PRO A 29 4.90 18.02 -6.43
CA PRO A 29 5.92 17.00 -6.15
C PRO A 29 5.33 15.70 -5.56
N PHE A 30 4.29 15.81 -4.72
CA PHE A 30 3.56 14.64 -4.20
C PHE A 30 2.72 13.96 -5.28
N THR A 31 2.10 14.75 -6.16
CA THR A 31 1.31 14.24 -7.29
C THR A 31 2.16 13.38 -8.21
N ILE A 32 3.38 13.81 -8.56
CA ILE A 32 4.27 13.03 -9.43
C ILE A 32 4.97 11.86 -8.72
N SER A 33 4.87 11.76 -7.40
CA SER A 33 5.36 10.61 -6.63
C SER A 33 4.36 9.45 -6.56
N ASP A 34 3.21 9.57 -7.21
CA ASP A 34 2.19 8.54 -7.27
C ASP A 34 2.74 7.26 -7.92
N TYR A 35 2.38 6.10 -7.38
CA TYR A 35 2.90 4.80 -7.83
C TYR A 35 2.51 4.43 -9.28
N HIS A 36 1.52 5.09 -9.87
CA HIS A 36 1.19 4.95 -11.28
C HIS A 36 2.16 5.70 -12.21
N LEU A 37 2.99 6.59 -11.69
CA LEU A 37 3.93 7.41 -12.46
C LEU A 37 5.36 6.86 -12.34
N THR A 38 5.53 5.62 -12.72
CA THR A 38 6.83 4.93 -12.70
C THR A 38 7.79 5.53 -13.73
N ILE A 39 9.06 5.66 -13.35
CA ILE A 39 10.12 6.14 -14.26
C ILE A 39 10.67 4.97 -15.05
N PHE A 40 10.55 5.04 -16.36
CA PHE A 40 11.05 4.05 -17.31
C PHE A 40 12.20 4.63 -18.17
N PRO A 41 13.05 3.77 -18.75
CA PRO A 41 13.99 4.18 -19.79
C PRO A 41 13.26 4.81 -20.99
N ALA A 42 13.90 5.78 -21.65
CA ALA A 42 13.35 6.36 -22.86
C ALA A 42 13.07 5.30 -23.93
N GLY A 43 11.91 5.39 -24.59
CA GLY A 43 11.51 4.42 -25.61
C GLY A 43 10.84 3.15 -25.07
N THR A 44 10.64 3.02 -23.76
CA THR A 44 9.88 1.89 -23.18
C THR A 44 8.43 1.92 -23.66
N ALA A 45 7.97 0.85 -24.29
CA ALA A 45 6.58 0.66 -24.68
C ALA A 45 5.80 -0.12 -23.60
N GLU A 46 4.47 -0.13 -23.69
CA GLU A 46 3.62 -0.90 -22.77
C GLU A 46 3.97 -2.40 -22.75
N ALA A 47 4.31 -2.96 -23.90
CA ALA A 47 4.76 -4.34 -24.03
C ALA A 47 6.04 -4.67 -23.24
N ASP A 48 6.81 -3.65 -22.83
CA ASP A 48 8.03 -3.82 -22.07
C ASP A 48 7.82 -3.79 -20.54
N TRP A 49 6.65 -3.43 -20.06
CA TRP A 49 6.36 -3.34 -18.62
C TRP A 49 6.64 -4.64 -17.85
N PRO A 50 6.33 -5.83 -18.40
CA PRO A 50 6.69 -7.10 -17.74
C PRO A 50 8.19 -7.33 -17.55
N LYS A 51 9.05 -6.58 -18.26
CA LYS A 51 10.50 -6.64 -18.09
C LYS A 51 10.98 -5.99 -16.79
N GLY A 52 10.08 -5.26 -16.09
CA GLY A 52 10.37 -4.65 -14.79
C GLY A 52 11.51 -3.63 -14.81
N LEU A 53 11.69 -2.91 -15.92
CA LEU A 53 12.69 -1.87 -16.08
C LEU A 53 12.30 -0.64 -15.25
N GLY A 54 13.09 -0.27 -14.27
CA GLY A 54 12.81 0.86 -13.39
C GLY A 54 14.03 1.33 -12.62
N THR A 55 13.82 2.21 -11.64
CA THR A 55 14.87 2.83 -10.83
C THR A 55 14.96 2.26 -9.41
N GLY A 56 14.37 1.08 -9.18
CA GLY A 56 14.28 0.43 -7.87
C GLY A 56 15.56 -0.21 -7.36
N PRO A 57 15.57 -0.66 -6.08
CA PRO A 57 16.72 -1.33 -5.46
C PRO A 57 16.95 -2.76 -5.95
N TYR A 58 16.01 -3.32 -6.71
CA TYR A 58 16.09 -4.66 -7.27
C TYR A 58 15.75 -4.65 -8.74
N ILE A 59 16.41 -5.52 -9.51
CA ILE A 59 16.23 -5.73 -10.95
C ILE A 59 15.47 -7.03 -11.13
N LEU A 60 14.31 -6.98 -11.77
CA LEU A 60 13.49 -8.14 -12.07
C LEU A 60 14.26 -9.13 -12.96
N GLN A 61 14.28 -10.40 -12.55
CA GLN A 61 14.89 -11.50 -13.30
C GLN A 61 13.83 -12.36 -14.00
N SER A 62 12.76 -12.64 -13.28
CA SER A 62 11.61 -13.38 -13.83
C SER A 62 10.33 -12.93 -13.16
N PHE A 63 9.23 -12.98 -13.91
CA PHE A 63 7.90 -12.69 -13.45
C PHE A 63 6.91 -13.68 -14.04
N GLU A 64 6.27 -14.44 -13.19
CA GLU A 64 5.20 -15.36 -13.52
C GLU A 64 3.92 -14.89 -12.79
N PRO A 65 3.00 -14.23 -13.51
CA PRO A 65 1.81 -13.65 -12.89
C PRO A 65 0.99 -14.66 -12.08
N GLY A 66 0.66 -14.30 -10.83
CA GLY A 66 -0.09 -15.17 -9.92
C GLY A 66 0.71 -16.31 -9.29
N VAL A 67 1.98 -16.46 -9.62
CA VAL A 67 2.87 -17.52 -9.12
C VAL A 67 4.03 -16.91 -8.34
N ARG A 68 4.96 -16.23 -9.03
CA ARG A 68 6.16 -15.68 -8.39
C ARG A 68 6.82 -14.55 -9.16
N ALA A 69 7.63 -13.77 -8.45
CA ALA A 69 8.57 -12.85 -9.02
C ALA A 69 9.94 -13.05 -8.37
N ILE A 70 11.01 -13.03 -9.15
CA ILE A 70 12.40 -13.11 -8.68
C ILE A 70 13.12 -11.84 -9.11
N ALA A 71 13.79 -11.20 -8.15
CA ALA A 71 14.52 -9.97 -8.39
C ALA A 71 15.88 -9.98 -7.67
N LYS A 72 16.94 -9.52 -8.34
CA LYS A 72 18.29 -9.39 -7.78
C LYS A 72 18.60 -7.96 -7.42
N ARG A 73 19.47 -7.79 -6.42
CA ARG A 73 19.97 -6.49 -6.00
C ARG A 73 20.49 -5.69 -7.18
N ASN A 74 20.07 -4.43 -7.27
CA ASN A 74 20.59 -3.46 -8.22
C ASN A 74 21.91 -2.87 -7.66
N PRO A 75 23.08 -3.18 -8.22
CA PRO A 75 24.35 -2.65 -7.74
C PRO A 75 24.50 -1.14 -7.96
N ASN A 76 23.69 -0.57 -8.86
CA ASN A 76 23.71 0.85 -9.21
C ASN A 76 22.51 1.60 -8.62
N TYR A 77 21.89 1.08 -7.54
CA TYR A 77 20.79 1.78 -6.92
C TYR A 77 21.23 3.12 -6.34
N TRP A 78 20.48 4.16 -6.61
CA TRP A 78 20.82 5.55 -6.29
C TRP A 78 20.74 5.91 -4.80
N LYS A 79 20.04 5.13 -3.97
CA LYS A 79 19.99 5.32 -2.53
C LYS A 79 20.97 4.40 -1.83
N GLU A 80 21.92 4.99 -1.09
CA GLU A 80 22.80 4.25 -0.21
C GLU A 80 22.07 3.58 0.96
N GLY A 81 22.60 2.45 1.44
CA GLY A 81 22.05 1.73 2.58
C GLY A 81 20.68 1.12 2.34
N ARG A 82 20.33 0.78 1.09
CA ARG A 82 19.08 0.11 0.69
C ARG A 82 19.38 -1.10 -0.20
N GLY A 83 18.39 -1.99 -0.33
CA GLY A 83 18.58 -3.24 -1.07
C GLY A 83 19.47 -4.20 -0.30
N HIS A 84 19.05 -4.62 0.90
CA HIS A 84 19.86 -5.38 1.86
C HIS A 84 20.07 -6.85 1.46
N PHE A 85 19.16 -7.44 0.67
CA PHE A 85 19.22 -8.82 0.24
C PHE A 85 19.83 -8.92 -1.16
N ASP A 86 20.54 -9.99 -1.45
CA ASP A 86 21.13 -10.23 -2.78
C ASP A 86 20.05 -10.59 -3.80
N GLU A 87 19.07 -11.37 -3.35
CA GLU A 87 17.91 -11.78 -4.14
C GLU A 87 16.65 -11.73 -3.28
N VAL A 88 15.54 -11.41 -3.90
CA VAL A 88 14.19 -11.44 -3.32
C VAL A 88 13.30 -12.25 -4.23
N GLU A 89 12.67 -13.29 -3.67
CA GLU A 89 11.60 -14.04 -4.31
C GLU A 89 10.26 -13.70 -3.64
N THR A 90 9.28 -13.30 -4.43
CA THR A 90 7.91 -13.08 -3.98
C THR A 90 7.03 -14.20 -4.48
N LEU A 91 6.41 -14.96 -3.59
CA LEU A 91 5.50 -16.06 -3.90
C LEU A 91 4.05 -15.63 -3.72
N SER A 92 3.19 -15.93 -4.69
CA SER A 92 1.74 -15.71 -4.61
C SER A 92 1.06 -16.94 -4.04
N ILE A 93 0.87 -16.99 -2.72
CA ILE A 93 0.16 -18.08 -2.04
C ILE A 93 -1.18 -17.55 -1.56
N VAL A 94 -2.27 -17.88 -2.27
CA VAL A 94 -3.61 -17.31 -2.02
C VAL A 94 -4.18 -17.79 -0.68
N ASP A 95 -4.04 -19.08 -0.35
CA ASP A 95 -4.56 -19.63 0.89
C ASP A 95 -3.73 -19.20 2.10
N VAL A 96 -4.38 -18.64 3.12
CA VAL A 96 -3.72 -18.12 4.33
C VAL A 96 -3.10 -19.21 5.20
N ASN A 97 -3.71 -20.42 5.21
CA ASN A 97 -3.17 -21.54 5.99
C ASN A 97 -1.91 -22.07 5.31
N ALA A 98 -1.92 -22.17 3.97
CA ALA A 98 -0.73 -22.55 3.22
C ALA A 98 0.42 -21.55 3.43
N ARG A 99 0.17 -20.24 3.43
CA ARG A 99 1.18 -19.22 3.76
C ARG A 99 1.73 -19.40 5.18
N THR A 100 0.84 -19.66 6.14
CA THR A 100 1.22 -19.89 7.54
C THR A 100 2.10 -21.12 7.68
N VAL A 101 1.78 -22.21 6.97
CA VAL A 101 2.61 -23.42 6.96
C VAL A 101 3.96 -23.13 6.30
N ALA A 102 3.98 -22.47 5.16
CA ALA A 102 5.21 -22.10 4.46
C ALA A 102 6.17 -21.28 5.36
N LEU A 103 5.65 -20.30 6.12
CA LEU A 103 6.44 -19.55 7.10
C LEU A 103 6.97 -20.46 8.22
N LYS A 104 6.12 -21.30 8.81
CA LYS A 104 6.52 -22.18 9.94
C LYS A 104 7.53 -23.25 9.55
N THR A 105 7.53 -23.65 8.29
CA THR A 105 8.49 -24.64 7.74
C THR A 105 9.75 -24.02 7.17
N GLY A 106 9.87 -22.69 7.18
CA GLY A 106 11.01 -21.98 6.60
C GLY A 106 11.05 -21.99 5.07
N GLN A 107 9.93 -22.31 4.42
CA GLN A 107 9.80 -22.18 2.96
C GLN A 107 9.76 -20.71 2.51
N ILE A 108 9.24 -19.84 3.36
CA ILE A 108 9.28 -18.38 3.20
C ILE A 108 9.80 -17.74 4.48
N ASP A 109 10.46 -16.58 4.35
CA ASP A 109 11.05 -15.83 5.47
C ASP A 109 10.08 -14.78 6.02
N VAL A 110 9.19 -14.25 5.16
CA VAL A 110 8.25 -13.18 5.51
C VAL A 110 6.87 -13.49 4.94
N MET A 111 5.85 -13.25 5.73
CA MET A 111 4.45 -13.34 5.32
C MET A 111 3.73 -12.04 5.64
N ASP A 112 2.99 -11.49 4.68
CA ASP A 112 2.06 -10.39 4.92
C ASP A 112 0.66 -10.92 5.28
N ARG A 113 -0.15 -10.06 5.90
CA ARG A 113 -1.57 -10.32 6.19
C ARG A 113 -1.82 -11.63 6.91
N CYS A 114 -1.29 -11.74 8.14
CA CYS A 114 -1.59 -12.85 9.04
C CYS A 114 -3.08 -12.98 9.30
N GLU A 115 -3.57 -14.21 9.43
CA GLU A 115 -4.93 -14.48 9.91
C GLU A 115 -5.04 -14.07 11.39
N LEU A 116 -5.85 -13.05 11.68
CA LEU A 116 -5.98 -12.51 13.05
C LEU A 116 -6.53 -13.52 14.06
N LYS A 117 -7.28 -14.52 13.62
CA LYS A 117 -7.79 -15.58 14.51
C LYS A 117 -6.69 -16.47 15.05
N THR A 118 -5.62 -16.66 14.29
CA THR A 118 -4.53 -17.60 14.59
C THR A 118 -3.19 -16.93 14.85
N VAL A 119 -3.10 -15.58 14.75
CA VAL A 119 -1.85 -14.83 14.93
C VAL A 119 -1.18 -15.13 16.27
N HIS A 120 -1.95 -15.32 17.35
CA HIS A 120 -1.44 -15.69 18.68
C HIS A 120 -0.67 -17.02 18.71
N LEU A 121 -0.90 -17.91 17.72
CA LEU A 121 -0.12 -19.14 17.56
C LEU A 121 1.22 -18.87 16.87
N LEU A 122 1.28 -17.88 16.00
CA LEU A 122 2.53 -17.43 15.37
C LEU A 122 3.41 -16.69 16.39
N GLU A 123 2.83 -15.86 17.25
CA GLU A 123 3.56 -15.15 18.32
C GLU A 123 4.26 -16.12 19.30
N LYS A 124 3.72 -17.33 19.47
CA LYS A 124 4.29 -18.38 20.31
C LYS A 124 5.21 -19.34 19.56
N ALA A 125 5.29 -19.24 18.24
CA ALA A 125 6.10 -20.14 17.44
C ALA A 125 7.59 -19.75 17.50
N PRO A 126 8.49 -20.70 17.79
CA PRO A 126 9.92 -20.42 17.83
C PRO A 126 10.43 -19.84 16.51
N GLY A 127 11.24 -18.79 16.58
CA GLY A 127 11.86 -18.15 15.41
C GLY A 127 10.95 -17.25 14.57
N ILE A 128 9.67 -17.09 14.95
CA ILE A 128 8.74 -16.19 14.26
C ILE A 128 8.52 -14.93 15.11
N VAL A 129 8.55 -13.79 14.47
CA VAL A 129 8.23 -12.48 15.06
C VAL A 129 7.04 -11.88 14.34
N VAL A 130 6.02 -11.47 15.08
CA VAL A 130 4.85 -10.76 14.54
C VAL A 130 5.04 -9.26 14.73
N PHE A 131 4.94 -8.51 13.63
CA PHE A 131 5.00 -7.05 13.65
C PHE A 131 3.63 -6.46 13.35
N PRO A 132 2.87 -6.01 14.35
CA PRO A 132 1.66 -5.23 14.13
C PRO A 132 2.03 -3.83 13.66
N VAL A 133 1.57 -3.45 12.47
CA VAL A 133 1.82 -2.13 11.90
C VAL A 133 0.49 -1.41 11.69
N THR A 134 0.31 -0.28 12.36
CA THR A 134 -0.81 0.62 12.08
C THR A 134 -0.49 1.43 10.83
N GLY A 135 -1.15 1.08 9.73
CA GLY A 135 -1.00 1.75 8.43
C GLY A 135 -2.13 2.72 8.13
N THR A 136 -2.27 3.02 6.84
CA THR A 136 -3.35 3.87 6.32
C THR A 136 -4.57 3.07 5.87
N MET A 137 -4.50 1.74 5.92
CA MET A 137 -5.62 0.87 5.57
C MET A 137 -6.73 1.02 6.61
N HIS A 138 -7.96 1.18 6.14
CA HIS A 138 -9.12 1.31 7.02
C HIS A 138 -10.31 0.54 6.47
N TYR A 139 -11.15 0.04 7.37
CA TYR A 139 -12.43 -0.56 7.02
C TYR A 139 -13.51 0.50 7.08
N THR A 140 -14.33 0.58 6.04
CA THR A 140 -15.44 1.52 5.95
C THR A 140 -16.73 0.79 5.59
N ILE A 141 -17.85 1.36 6.02
CA ILE A 141 -19.19 0.97 5.58
C ILE A 141 -19.78 2.17 4.84
N PRO A 142 -19.46 2.35 3.54
CA PRO A 142 -19.88 3.54 2.80
C PRO A 142 -21.39 3.52 2.55
N MET A 143 -22.00 4.68 2.66
CA MET A 143 -23.43 4.88 2.37
C MET A 143 -23.59 5.83 1.20
N ARG A 144 -24.37 5.45 0.22
CA ARG A 144 -24.68 6.29 -0.95
C ARG A 144 -25.70 7.36 -0.55
N CYS A 145 -25.20 8.57 -0.28
CA CYS A 145 -26.02 9.68 0.18
C CYS A 145 -27.00 10.25 -0.88
N ASP A 146 -26.85 9.83 -2.12
CA ASP A 146 -27.68 10.18 -3.27
C ASP A 146 -28.83 9.18 -3.52
N MET A 147 -28.99 8.15 -2.67
CA MET A 147 -30.00 7.10 -2.82
C MET A 147 -30.71 6.82 -1.50
N ALA A 148 -32.04 6.59 -1.59
CA ALA A 148 -32.81 6.10 -0.46
C ALA A 148 -32.33 4.69 -0.01
N PRO A 149 -32.33 4.38 1.28
CA PRO A 149 -32.73 5.26 2.42
C PRO A 149 -31.57 6.15 2.93
N PHE A 150 -30.40 6.12 2.28
CA PHE A 150 -29.18 6.79 2.77
C PHE A 150 -29.09 8.27 2.39
N ASP A 151 -30.02 8.80 1.59
CA ASP A 151 -30.24 10.22 1.37
C ASP A 151 -30.73 10.92 2.67
N ASN A 152 -31.42 10.18 3.56
CA ASN A 152 -31.80 10.65 4.87
C ASN A 152 -30.63 10.64 5.86
N LYS A 153 -30.31 11.82 6.43
CA LYS A 153 -29.22 11.99 7.41
C LYS A 153 -29.45 11.16 8.67
N ASP A 154 -30.68 11.07 9.14
CA ASP A 154 -30.99 10.40 10.42
C ASP A 154 -30.82 8.89 10.30
N VAL A 155 -31.10 8.31 9.14
CA VAL A 155 -30.81 6.90 8.84
C VAL A 155 -29.30 6.65 8.91
N ARG A 156 -28.48 7.52 8.30
CA ARG A 156 -27.02 7.39 8.36
C ARG A 156 -26.48 7.51 9.77
N LEU A 157 -26.99 8.48 10.55
CA LEU A 157 -26.61 8.65 11.95
C LEU A 157 -27.04 7.47 12.80
N GLY A 158 -28.27 6.97 12.62
CA GLY A 158 -28.74 5.78 13.33
C GLY A 158 -27.84 4.57 13.12
N LEU A 159 -27.41 4.31 11.87
CA LEU A 159 -26.47 3.24 11.56
C LEU A 159 -25.09 3.47 12.20
N LYS A 160 -24.59 4.70 12.23
CA LYS A 160 -23.33 5.03 12.91
C LYS A 160 -23.39 4.73 14.40
N TYR A 161 -24.47 5.11 15.07
CA TYR A 161 -24.66 4.87 16.50
C TYR A 161 -24.98 3.40 16.84
N ALA A 162 -25.46 2.62 15.88
CA ALA A 162 -25.72 1.20 16.07
C ALA A 162 -24.47 0.34 16.12
N ILE A 163 -23.30 0.88 15.75
CA ILE A 163 -22.04 0.13 15.66
C ILE A 163 -21.16 0.48 16.87
N ASP A 164 -20.86 -0.52 17.70
CA ASP A 164 -19.79 -0.43 18.69
C ASP A 164 -18.44 -0.72 18.02
N ARG A 165 -17.68 0.34 17.79
CA ARG A 165 -16.40 0.27 17.07
C ARG A 165 -15.30 -0.35 17.90
N GLU A 166 -15.30 -0.15 19.21
CA GLU A 166 -14.34 -0.79 20.12
C GLU A 166 -14.58 -2.29 20.17
N GLU A 167 -15.85 -2.71 20.20
CA GLU A 167 -16.18 -4.12 20.11
C GLU A 167 -15.70 -4.75 18.81
N LEU A 168 -15.83 -4.06 17.67
CA LEU A 168 -15.30 -4.52 16.38
C LEU A 168 -13.77 -4.67 16.41
N VAL A 169 -13.06 -3.68 16.92
CA VAL A 169 -11.60 -3.76 17.06
C VAL A 169 -11.22 -4.94 17.96
N ASN A 170 -11.86 -5.09 19.09
CA ASN A 170 -11.50 -6.11 20.07
C ASN A 170 -11.90 -7.53 19.64
N LYS A 171 -13.13 -7.70 19.11
CA LYS A 171 -13.64 -9.03 18.75
C LYS A 171 -13.28 -9.48 17.36
N ILE A 172 -13.35 -8.57 16.37
CA ILE A 172 -13.10 -8.91 14.96
C ILE A 172 -11.62 -8.77 14.63
N LEU A 173 -11.01 -7.64 14.98
CA LEU A 173 -9.60 -7.39 14.72
C LEU A 173 -8.67 -7.91 15.83
N ARG A 174 -9.22 -8.52 16.87
CA ARG A 174 -8.45 -9.09 17.98
C ARG A 174 -7.49 -8.10 18.66
N GLY A 175 -7.81 -6.81 18.65
CA GLY A 175 -6.95 -5.74 19.14
C GLY A 175 -5.88 -5.26 18.15
N TYR A 176 -5.79 -5.85 16.96
CA TYR A 176 -4.84 -5.42 15.90
C TYR A 176 -5.44 -4.31 15.05
N GLY A 177 -5.77 -3.19 15.66
CA GLY A 177 -6.35 -2.03 14.99
C GLY A 177 -6.66 -0.92 15.98
N VAL A 178 -7.10 0.21 15.43
CA VAL A 178 -7.55 1.37 16.21
C VAL A 178 -8.89 1.85 15.69
N VAL A 179 -9.69 2.46 16.56
CA VAL A 179 -10.97 3.04 16.15
C VAL A 179 -10.71 4.25 15.27
N GLY A 180 -11.36 4.29 14.12
CA GLY A 180 -11.34 5.44 13.22
C GLY A 180 -12.39 6.48 13.61
N ASN A 181 -12.21 7.72 13.16
CA ASN A 181 -13.05 8.86 13.43
C ASN A 181 -13.93 9.30 12.24
N ASP A 182 -14.30 8.37 11.36
CA ASP A 182 -15.06 8.64 10.12
C ASP A 182 -14.33 9.55 9.12
N HIS A 183 -13.03 9.73 9.26
CA HIS A 183 -12.20 10.52 8.37
C HIS A 183 -11.30 9.63 7.52
N PRO A 184 -11.17 9.87 6.20
CA PRO A 184 -10.39 9.00 5.31
C PRO A 184 -8.87 9.13 5.49
N ILE A 185 -8.42 10.13 6.24
CA ILE A 185 -7.00 10.40 6.48
C ILE A 185 -6.60 9.75 7.80
N ALA A 186 -5.59 8.89 7.78
CA ALA A 186 -5.11 8.18 8.95
C ALA A 186 -4.43 9.12 9.96
N ALA A 187 -4.44 8.75 11.24
CA ALA A 187 -3.84 9.53 12.33
C ALA A 187 -2.34 9.80 12.16
N SER A 188 -1.64 8.98 11.37
CA SER A 188 -0.23 9.16 11.03
C SER A 188 0.03 10.23 9.97
N GLN A 189 -1.01 10.77 9.34
CA GLN A 189 -0.89 11.71 8.24
C GLN A 189 -1.11 13.15 8.70
N ARG A 190 -0.41 14.10 8.08
CA ARG A 190 -0.41 15.52 8.44
C ARG A 190 -1.78 16.18 8.47
N TYR A 191 -2.69 15.75 7.61
CA TYR A 191 -4.02 16.36 7.47
C TYR A 191 -5.11 15.58 8.23
N TYR A 192 -4.71 14.75 9.19
CA TYR A 192 -5.67 14.08 10.07
C TYR A 192 -6.45 15.11 10.89
N ALA A 193 -7.77 15.00 10.88
CA ALA A 193 -8.65 15.87 11.67
C ALA A 193 -8.87 15.26 13.07
N THR A 194 -8.38 15.96 14.09
CA THR A 194 -8.47 15.51 15.50
C THR A 194 -9.78 15.89 16.16
N GLU A 195 -10.51 16.87 15.60
CA GLU A 195 -11.70 17.49 16.22
C GLU A 195 -13.01 17.07 15.52
N LEU A 196 -13.04 15.88 14.94
CA LEU A 196 -14.30 15.36 14.40
C LEU A 196 -15.13 14.71 15.51
N PRO A 197 -16.47 14.94 15.49
CA PRO A 197 -17.38 14.41 16.49
C PRO A 197 -17.54 12.89 16.43
#